data_e02943e931de8a48a81932b532d2ac99
#
_entry.id   e02943e931de8a48a81932b532d2ac99
#
_cell.length_a   1.000
_cell.length_b   1.000
_cell.length_c   1.000
_cell.angle_alpha   90.00
_cell.angle_beta   90.00
_cell.angle_gamma   90.00
#
_symmetry.space_group_name_H-M   'P 1'
#
loop_
_entity.id
_entity.type
_entity.pdbx_description
1 polymer ?
#
loop_
_entity_poly.entity_id
_entity_poly.type
_entity_poly.pdbx_seq_one_letter_code
_entity_poly.pdbx_strand_id
1 'polypeptide(L)'
;MCSSDLIESVKIAKQKNLAMVAGFCWRYDYAKRAVFGKMLDGTIGDLRAVYGTYLTGPVKPMPPASSRPAGMSDLEWMTRNWYNFTWLSGDGLVEQAIHTVDWMMWAMKDQPPTSCTATGGRQIKAEGGNIFDHISVAYEWPGGVRGFIAQRQITGCYGENSFYAIGTKGNAYIHRGHYTTDLAGERTWKYEGPTPDMYQVEHDELFASIRAGKPINNGDRMVTSTMAGIMGRMAGYTGQQLTWEQALNSKEEIAPQNLRDWNGKVEVPPLALPGRTKFI
;
A
#
# COMPACT_ATOMS: atom_id res chain seq x y z
N MET A 1 -8.36 10.58 -9.70
CA MET A 1 -8.27 9.52 -10.75
C MET A 1 -9.13 8.39 -10.24
N CYS A 2 -10.18 8.05 -10.94
CA CYS A 2 -11.07 6.95 -10.55
C CYS A 2 -10.35 5.62 -10.78
N SER A 3 -10.55 4.63 -9.90
CA SER A 3 -9.95 3.28 -10.09
C SER A 3 -10.28 2.67 -11.45
N SER A 4 -11.47 3.01 -11.99
CA SER A 4 -11.90 2.61 -13.34
C SER A 4 -11.00 3.15 -14.45
N ASP A 5 -10.52 4.38 -14.34
CA ASP A 5 -9.66 5.01 -15.38
C ASP A 5 -8.29 4.33 -15.44
N LEU A 6 -7.76 3.93 -14.28
CA LEU A 6 -6.49 3.21 -14.21
C LEU A 6 -6.62 1.80 -14.80
N ILE A 7 -7.72 1.09 -14.51
CA ILE A 7 -8.02 -0.23 -15.10
C ILE A 7 -8.08 -0.13 -16.62
N GLU A 8 -8.77 0.87 -17.17
CA GLU A 8 -8.86 1.06 -18.61
C GLU A 8 -7.50 1.41 -19.23
N SER A 9 -6.72 2.27 -18.58
CA SER A 9 -5.36 2.61 -19.04
C SER A 9 -4.45 1.37 -19.10
N VAL A 10 -4.56 0.46 -18.14
CA VAL A 10 -3.82 -0.82 -18.13
C VAL A 10 -4.23 -1.70 -19.29
N LYS A 11 -5.52 -1.80 -19.60
CA LYS A 11 -6.02 -2.56 -20.77
C LYS A 11 -5.45 -2.01 -22.07
N ILE A 12 -5.49 -0.68 -22.23
CA ILE A 12 -4.93 0.00 -23.41
C ILE A 12 -3.43 -0.25 -23.54
N ALA A 13 -2.68 -0.16 -22.43
CA ALA A 13 -1.25 -0.41 -22.44
C ALA A 13 -0.93 -1.86 -22.87
N LYS A 14 -1.69 -2.84 -22.40
CA LYS A 14 -1.56 -4.24 -22.80
C LYS A 14 -1.88 -4.45 -24.28
N GLN A 15 -2.99 -3.89 -24.77
CA GLN A 15 -3.37 -3.98 -26.16
C GLN A 15 -2.30 -3.41 -27.10
N LYS A 16 -1.63 -2.34 -26.68
CA LYS A 16 -0.54 -1.70 -27.41
C LYS A 16 0.85 -2.32 -27.17
N ASN A 17 0.92 -3.42 -26.42
CA ASN A 17 2.17 -4.07 -26.02
C ASN A 17 3.18 -3.10 -25.37
N LEU A 18 2.71 -2.22 -24.49
CA LEU A 18 3.54 -1.25 -23.79
C LEU A 18 4.04 -1.80 -22.46
N ALA A 19 5.30 -1.51 -22.14
CA ALA A 19 5.85 -1.78 -20.83
C ALA A 19 5.17 -0.89 -19.76
N MET A 20 4.86 -1.50 -18.62
CA MET A 20 4.35 -0.81 -17.43
C MET A 20 4.85 -1.54 -16.20
N VAL A 21 5.78 -0.94 -15.48
CA VAL A 21 6.29 -1.47 -14.20
C VAL A 21 5.81 -0.55 -13.09
N ALA A 22 5.15 -1.14 -12.10
CA ALA A 22 4.76 -0.44 -10.88
C ALA A 22 5.94 -0.44 -9.91
N GLY A 23 6.17 0.67 -9.21
CA GLY A 23 7.26 0.85 -8.24
C GLY A 23 7.13 -0.01 -6.98
N PHE A 24 6.59 -1.22 -7.09
CA PHE A 24 6.59 -2.23 -6.04
C PHE A 24 7.95 -2.93 -6.00
N CYS A 25 9.01 -2.14 -5.75
CA CYS A 25 10.40 -2.56 -5.81
C CYS A 25 10.71 -3.78 -4.92
N TRP A 26 9.96 -4.02 -3.86
CA TRP A 26 10.12 -5.20 -3.02
C TRP A 26 9.84 -6.52 -3.75
N ARG A 27 9.09 -6.49 -4.84
CA ARG A 27 8.92 -7.67 -5.73
C ARG A 27 10.17 -7.96 -6.58
N TYR A 28 11.16 -7.07 -6.56
CA TYR A 28 12.44 -7.22 -7.26
C TYR A 28 13.62 -7.53 -6.32
N ASP A 29 13.36 -7.63 -5.02
CA ASP A 29 14.29 -8.12 -4.01
C ASP A 29 14.37 -9.66 -4.07
N TYR A 30 15.54 -10.19 -4.31
CA TYR A 30 15.72 -11.64 -4.51
C TYR A 30 15.39 -12.46 -3.26
N ALA A 31 15.74 -11.96 -2.07
CA ALA A 31 15.42 -12.64 -0.83
C ALA A 31 13.91 -12.72 -0.61
N LYS A 32 13.19 -11.64 -0.88
CA LYS A 32 11.72 -11.60 -0.81
C LYS A 32 11.10 -12.53 -1.84
N ARG A 33 11.58 -12.49 -3.10
CA ARG A 33 11.13 -13.43 -4.14
C ARG A 33 11.29 -14.88 -3.71
N ALA A 34 12.39 -15.21 -3.03
CA ALA A 34 12.63 -16.57 -2.56
C ALA A 34 11.65 -17.00 -1.47
N VAL A 35 11.35 -16.11 -0.49
CA VAL A 35 10.34 -16.38 0.55
C VAL A 35 8.94 -16.54 -0.07
N PHE A 36 8.54 -15.61 -0.95
CA PHE A 36 7.25 -15.72 -1.64
C PHE A 36 7.18 -16.96 -2.54
N GLY A 37 8.29 -17.35 -3.16
CA GLY A 37 8.39 -18.63 -3.87
C GLY A 37 8.04 -19.81 -2.96
N LYS A 38 8.62 -19.88 -1.76
CA LYS A 38 8.31 -20.90 -0.75
C LYS A 38 6.86 -20.89 -0.26
N MET A 39 6.24 -19.72 -0.16
CA MET A 39 4.80 -19.62 0.16
C MET A 39 3.95 -20.17 -0.99
N LEU A 40 4.29 -19.80 -2.23
CA LEU A 40 3.48 -20.09 -3.41
C LEU A 40 3.66 -21.52 -3.94
N ASP A 41 4.80 -22.17 -3.67
CA ASP A 41 5.07 -23.57 -4.05
C ASP A 41 4.44 -24.61 -3.11
N GLY A 42 3.78 -24.14 -2.03
CA GLY A 42 3.09 -24.98 -1.05
C GLY A 42 4.00 -25.52 0.07
N THR A 43 5.24 -25.02 0.19
CA THR A 43 6.15 -25.41 1.28
C THR A 43 5.49 -25.27 2.65
N ILE A 44 4.80 -24.14 2.91
CA ILE A 44 4.09 -23.90 4.18
C ILE A 44 2.65 -24.44 4.19
N GLY A 45 2.22 -25.14 3.15
CA GLY A 45 0.84 -25.62 2.97
C GLY A 45 -0.12 -24.51 2.53
N ASP A 46 -1.42 -24.71 2.79
CA ASP A 46 -2.45 -23.72 2.47
C ASP A 46 -2.34 -22.52 3.42
N LEU A 47 -2.37 -21.33 2.86
CA LEU A 47 -2.32 -20.10 3.61
C LEU A 47 -3.59 -19.93 4.47
N ARG A 48 -3.40 -19.56 5.73
CA ARG A 48 -4.48 -19.29 6.71
C ARG A 48 -4.57 -17.82 7.05
N ALA A 49 -3.42 -17.21 7.31
CA ALA A 49 -3.35 -15.79 7.62
C ALA A 49 -2.01 -15.19 7.20
N VAL A 50 -2.02 -13.89 6.97
CA VAL A 50 -0.80 -13.08 6.86
C VAL A 50 -0.90 -11.87 7.78
N TYR A 51 0.24 -11.44 8.30
CA TYR A 51 0.36 -10.22 9.08
C TYR A 51 1.55 -9.40 8.56
N GLY A 52 1.28 -8.19 8.15
CA GLY A 52 2.30 -7.27 7.66
C GLY A 52 2.35 -5.98 8.47
N THR A 53 3.54 -5.45 8.68
CA THR A 53 3.75 -4.20 9.41
C THR A 53 4.46 -3.17 8.54
N TYR A 54 4.08 -1.91 8.71
CA TYR A 54 4.81 -0.73 8.24
C TYR A 54 4.81 0.31 9.37
N LEU A 55 5.69 0.10 10.35
CA LEU A 55 5.77 0.91 11.56
C LEU A 55 7.03 1.77 11.49
N THR A 56 6.86 3.06 11.25
CA THR A 56 7.97 4.02 11.09
C THR A 56 7.70 5.32 11.84
N GLY A 57 8.65 6.23 11.81
CA GLY A 57 8.42 7.64 12.06
C GLY A 57 7.69 8.31 10.87
N PRO A 58 7.25 9.56 11.01
CA PRO A 58 6.66 10.32 9.92
C PRO A 58 7.63 10.45 8.74
N VAL A 59 7.17 10.12 7.54
CA VAL A 59 7.97 10.25 6.31
C VAL A 59 8.24 11.71 5.99
N LYS A 60 7.21 12.54 6.11
CA LYS A 60 7.30 13.97 5.90
C LYS A 60 6.45 14.69 6.94
N PRO A 61 7.02 15.06 8.11
CA PRO A 61 6.29 15.79 9.13
C PRO A 61 5.66 17.07 8.57
N MET A 62 4.41 17.35 8.95
CA MET A 62 3.75 18.61 8.58
C MET A 62 4.43 19.77 9.31
N PRO A 63 4.98 20.77 8.59
CA PRO A 63 5.56 21.93 9.24
C PRO A 63 4.45 22.81 9.89
N PRO A 64 4.80 23.61 10.90
CA PRO A 64 3.85 24.56 11.51
C PRO A 64 3.27 25.53 10.46
N ALA A 65 2.01 25.89 10.59
CA ALA A 65 1.37 26.84 9.66
C ALA A 65 2.11 28.20 9.60
N SER A 66 2.73 28.62 10.71
CA SER A 66 3.54 29.83 10.81
C SER A 66 4.81 29.82 9.94
N SER A 67 5.27 28.66 9.50
CA SER A 67 6.42 28.52 8.61
C SER A 67 6.10 28.69 7.12
N ARG A 68 4.80 28.83 6.78
CA ARG A 68 4.38 29.05 5.39
C ARG A 68 4.83 30.45 4.94
N PRO A 69 5.61 30.56 3.84
CA PRO A 69 6.03 31.86 3.31
C PRO A 69 4.86 32.75 2.94
N ALA A 70 5.00 34.05 3.18
CA ALA A 70 4.01 35.04 2.75
C ALA A 70 3.83 34.98 1.23
N GLY A 71 2.58 35.03 0.77
CA GLY A 71 2.23 34.97 -0.66
C GLY A 71 2.27 33.57 -1.29
N MET A 72 2.67 32.54 -0.55
CA MET A 72 2.58 31.16 -1.08
C MET A 72 1.11 30.73 -1.20
N SER A 73 0.70 30.22 -2.36
CA SER A 73 -0.66 29.75 -2.59
C SER A 73 -0.99 28.46 -1.80
N ASP A 74 -2.27 28.15 -1.62
CA ASP A 74 -2.70 26.93 -0.94
C ASP A 74 -2.24 25.69 -1.69
N LEU A 75 -2.32 25.67 -3.02
CA LEU A 75 -1.86 24.57 -3.85
C LEU A 75 -0.35 24.35 -3.73
N GLU A 76 0.43 25.43 -3.77
CA GLU A 76 1.89 25.33 -3.59
C GLU A 76 2.23 24.77 -2.21
N TRP A 77 1.58 25.27 -1.13
CA TRP A 77 1.78 24.76 0.21
C TRP A 77 1.44 23.28 0.33
N MET A 78 0.30 22.86 -0.20
CA MET A 78 -0.12 21.45 -0.19
C MET A 78 0.86 20.59 -0.99
N THR A 79 1.24 21.01 -2.20
CA THR A 79 2.17 20.26 -3.06
C THR A 79 3.55 20.11 -2.42
N ARG A 80 4.07 21.17 -1.76
CA ARG A 80 5.32 21.10 -1.02
C ARG A 80 5.24 20.18 0.21
N ASN A 81 4.04 20.01 0.77
CA ASN A 81 3.77 19.17 1.93
C ASN A 81 2.83 17.99 1.57
N TRP A 82 2.91 17.53 0.35
CA TRP A 82 2.00 16.62 -0.32
C TRP A 82 1.61 15.39 0.51
N TYR A 83 2.54 14.86 1.28
CA TYR A 83 2.34 13.65 2.08
C TYR A 83 1.18 13.78 3.06
N ASN A 84 1.00 14.98 3.61
CA ASN A 84 0.02 15.26 4.68
C ASN A 84 -1.42 15.48 4.17
N PHE A 85 -1.64 15.44 2.86
CA PHE A 85 -2.94 15.69 2.27
C PHE A 85 -3.44 14.44 1.54
N THR A 86 -4.60 13.92 1.97
CA THR A 86 -5.17 12.68 1.45
C THR A 86 -5.31 12.68 -0.07
N TRP A 87 -5.67 13.81 -0.67
CA TRP A 87 -5.86 13.92 -2.12
C TRP A 87 -4.56 13.81 -2.94
N LEU A 88 -3.41 14.03 -2.31
CA LEU A 88 -2.08 13.91 -2.93
C LEU A 88 -1.42 12.56 -2.62
N SER A 89 -1.49 12.12 -1.37
CA SER A 89 -0.79 10.91 -0.92
C SER A 89 -1.67 9.66 -0.87
N GLY A 90 -2.99 9.84 -0.71
CA GLY A 90 -3.88 8.72 -0.43
C GLY A 90 -3.84 8.26 1.04
N ASP A 91 -3.10 8.94 1.94
CA ASP A 91 -2.78 8.53 3.30
C ASP A 91 -1.59 7.55 3.40
N GLY A 92 -0.99 7.43 4.58
CA GLY A 92 0.18 6.59 4.84
C GLY A 92 0.01 5.10 4.53
N LEU A 93 -1.23 4.61 4.54
CA LEU A 93 -1.53 3.25 4.12
C LEU A 93 -1.35 3.07 2.60
N VAL A 94 -1.75 4.07 1.81
CA VAL A 94 -1.75 4.02 0.34
C VAL A 94 -0.41 4.48 -0.24
N GLU A 95 0.31 5.36 0.45
CA GLU A 95 1.56 5.91 -0.06
C GLU A 95 2.77 5.06 0.37
N GLN A 96 2.95 4.78 1.67
CA GLN A 96 4.12 4.02 2.17
C GLN A 96 3.79 2.56 2.47
N ALA A 97 2.78 2.31 3.28
CA ALA A 97 2.42 0.94 3.66
C ALA A 97 1.85 0.13 2.50
N ILE A 98 1.66 0.75 1.34
CA ILE A 98 1.28 0.06 0.10
C ILE A 98 2.26 -1.07 -0.26
N HIS A 99 3.54 -0.93 0.09
CA HIS A 99 4.52 -2.01 -0.10
C HIS A 99 4.17 -3.25 0.72
N THR A 100 3.71 -3.08 1.95
CA THR A 100 3.27 -4.19 2.81
C THR A 100 1.91 -4.74 2.36
N VAL A 101 1.01 -3.87 1.91
CA VAL A 101 -0.25 -4.30 1.26
C VAL A 101 0.05 -5.13 0.01
N ASP A 102 1.01 -4.71 -0.81
CA ASP A 102 1.43 -5.47 -1.99
C ASP A 102 2.05 -6.84 -1.64
N TRP A 103 2.79 -6.96 -0.54
CA TRP A 103 3.21 -8.28 -0.04
C TRP A 103 2.03 -9.19 0.30
N MET A 104 1.02 -8.64 0.98
CA MET A 104 -0.21 -9.37 1.27
C MET A 104 -0.90 -9.83 -0.03
N MET A 105 -1.04 -8.92 -0.99
CA MET A 105 -1.62 -9.26 -2.29
C MET A 105 -0.79 -10.30 -3.05
N TRP A 106 0.54 -10.21 -2.98
CA TRP A 106 1.43 -11.23 -3.57
C TRP A 106 1.23 -12.62 -2.95
N ALA A 107 1.13 -12.70 -1.61
CA ALA A 107 0.82 -13.95 -0.91
C ALA A 107 -0.54 -14.53 -1.33
N MET A 108 -1.51 -13.66 -1.62
CA MET A 108 -2.86 -14.03 -2.11
C MET A 108 -2.91 -14.22 -3.63
N LYS A 109 -1.75 -14.31 -4.32
CA LYS A 109 -1.66 -14.47 -5.79
C LYS A 109 -2.38 -13.35 -6.55
N ASP A 110 -2.29 -12.14 -6.04
CA ASP A 110 -2.93 -10.92 -6.53
C ASP A 110 -4.48 -11.01 -6.63
N GLN A 111 -5.10 -11.96 -5.91
CA GLN A 111 -6.56 -12.06 -5.82
C GLN A 111 -7.12 -11.01 -4.86
N PRO A 112 -8.15 -10.25 -5.25
CA PRO A 112 -8.73 -9.23 -4.38
C PRO A 112 -9.39 -9.84 -3.13
N PRO A 113 -9.38 -9.12 -1.99
CA PRO A 113 -10.14 -9.54 -0.80
C PRO A 113 -11.65 -9.41 -1.04
N THR A 114 -12.45 -10.19 -0.35
CA THR A 114 -13.91 -10.07 -0.39
C THR A 114 -14.41 -8.86 0.39
N SER A 115 -13.78 -8.60 1.54
CA SER A 115 -14.14 -7.48 2.42
C SER A 115 -12.95 -7.04 3.27
N CYS A 116 -13.07 -5.87 3.88
CA CYS A 116 -12.18 -5.44 4.96
C CYS A 116 -12.91 -4.62 6.01
N THR A 117 -12.31 -4.57 7.20
CA THR A 117 -12.60 -3.62 8.29
C THR A 117 -11.30 -2.96 8.71
N ALA A 118 -11.38 -1.74 9.26
CA ALA A 118 -10.18 -1.06 9.72
C ALA A 118 -10.45 -0.21 10.95
N THR A 119 -9.38 0.01 11.72
CA THR A 119 -9.33 0.97 12.82
C THR A 119 -8.13 1.90 12.61
N GLY A 120 -8.29 3.18 12.91
CA GLY A 120 -7.23 4.15 12.73
C GLY A 120 -7.65 5.54 13.16
N GLY A 121 -6.74 6.48 13.01
CA GLY A 121 -6.99 7.87 13.36
C GLY A 121 -5.72 8.71 13.36
N ARG A 122 -5.85 9.92 13.90
CA ARG A 122 -4.71 10.79 14.17
C ARG A 122 -4.65 11.04 15.68
N GLN A 123 -3.64 10.48 16.33
CA GLN A 123 -3.40 10.66 17.76
C GLN A 123 -2.50 11.86 18.04
N ILE A 124 -1.52 12.10 17.20
CA ILE A 124 -0.62 13.24 17.33
C ILE A 124 -1.18 14.44 16.57
N LYS A 125 -1.45 15.51 17.29
CA LYS A 125 -1.93 16.76 16.67
C LYS A 125 -0.90 17.31 15.69
N ALA A 126 -1.34 17.68 14.50
CA ALA A 126 -0.56 18.42 13.52
C ALA A 126 -1.40 19.61 13.03
N GLU A 127 -0.76 20.73 12.78
CA GLU A 127 -1.41 21.88 12.18
C GLU A 127 -1.54 21.67 10.66
N GLY A 128 -2.74 21.46 10.20
CA GLY A 128 -3.03 21.19 8.78
C GLY A 128 -2.84 19.73 8.39
N GLY A 129 -3.09 19.46 7.11
CA GLY A 129 -3.16 18.09 6.60
C GLY A 129 -4.39 17.32 7.11
N ASN A 130 -4.71 16.20 6.50
CA ASN A 130 -5.89 15.42 6.84
C ASN A 130 -5.71 13.90 6.69
N ILE A 131 -4.46 13.42 6.81
CA ILE A 131 -4.16 11.97 6.86
C ILE A 131 -4.19 11.45 8.30
N PHE A 132 -4.36 10.15 8.46
CA PHE A 132 -4.17 9.46 9.73
C PHE A 132 -2.67 9.26 10.03
N ASP A 133 -2.31 9.11 11.31
CA ASP A 133 -0.96 8.73 11.71
C ASP A 133 -0.83 7.23 11.98
N HIS A 134 -1.95 6.52 12.06
CA HIS A 134 -1.98 5.06 12.16
C HIS A 134 -3.27 4.49 11.57
N ILE A 135 -3.17 3.31 11.02
CA ILE A 135 -4.31 2.54 10.53
C ILE A 135 -3.97 1.04 10.57
N SER A 136 -4.92 0.25 11.07
CA SER A 136 -4.83 -1.22 11.04
C SER A 136 -6.01 -1.78 10.30
N VAL A 137 -5.75 -2.64 9.32
CA VAL A 137 -6.78 -3.20 8.44
C VAL A 137 -6.79 -4.72 8.54
N ALA A 138 -7.98 -5.29 8.65
CA ALA A 138 -8.23 -6.72 8.55
C ALA A 138 -8.98 -6.99 7.23
N TYR A 139 -8.34 -7.72 6.34
CA TYR A 139 -8.90 -8.17 5.06
C TYR A 139 -9.36 -9.62 5.15
N GLU A 140 -10.33 -9.98 4.33
CA GLU A 140 -10.90 -11.31 4.28
C GLU A 140 -10.94 -11.84 2.84
N TRP A 141 -10.57 -13.12 2.67
CA TRP A 141 -10.67 -13.87 1.42
C TRP A 141 -11.59 -15.07 1.56
N PRO A 142 -12.04 -15.69 0.46
CA PRO A 142 -12.81 -16.93 0.50
C PRO A 142 -12.08 -18.01 1.30
N GLY A 143 -12.83 -18.88 1.97
CA GLY A 143 -12.26 -19.95 2.80
C GLY A 143 -11.79 -19.50 4.18
N GLY A 144 -12.08 -18.25 4.57
CA GLY A 144 -11.73 -17.70 5.88
C GLY A 144 -10.28 -17.25 6.02
N VAL A 145 -9.53 -17.15 4.92
CA VAL A 145 -8.16 -16.61 4.92
C VAL A 145 -8.18 -15.14 5.29
N ARG A 146 -7.28 -14.72 6.18
CA ARG A 146 -7.21 -13.36 6.71
C ARG A 146 -5.86 -12.70 6.41
N GLY A 147 -5.93 -11.39 6.10
CA GLY A 147 -4.75 -10.53 5.99
C GLY A 147 -4.86 -9.36 6.95
N PHE A 148 -3.80 -9.11 7.71
CA PHE A 148 -3.74 -8.01 8.66
C PHE A 148 -2.57 -7.10 8.29
N ILE A 149 -2.86 -5.80 8.15
CA ILE A 149 -1.83 -4.78 7.90
C ILE A 149 -1.88 -3.75 9.03
N ALA A 150 -0.76 -3.54 9.68
CA ALA A 150 -0.60 -2.49 10.68
C ALA A 150 0.36 -1.41 10.16
N GLN A 151 -0.13 -0.19 10.01
CA GLN A 151 0.64 0.98 9.63
C GLN A 151 0.62 2.00 10.76
N ARG A 152 1.78 2.61 11.06
CA ARG A 152 1.91 3.74 11.99
C ARG A 152 3.11 4.59 11.63
N GLN A 153 2.94 5.90 11.71
CA GLN A 153 3.98 6.90 11.47
C GLN A 153 4.02 7.92 12.62
N ILE A 154 4.53 7.47 13.77
CA ILE A 154 4.62 8.27 15.00
C ILE A 154 6.07 8.25 15.50
N THR A 155 6.64 9.43 15.75
CA THR A 155 8.00 9.58 16.28
C THR A 155 8.14 8.95 17.67
N GLY A 156 9.29 8.32 17.93
CA GLY A 156 9.61 7.74 19.24
C GLY A 156 8.97 6.37 19.51
N CYS A 157 8.22 5.83 18.55
CA CYS A 157 7.66 4.50 18.65
C CYS A 157 8.58 3.42 18.04
N TYR A 158 8.37 2.17 18.44
CA TYR A 158 9.05 1.01 17.85
C TYR A 158 8.83 0.95 16.33
N GLY A 159 9.90 0.74 15.57
CA GLY A 159 9.88 0.65 14.10
C GLY A 159 10.02 -0.79 13.62
N GLU A 160 9.20 -1.17 12.64
CA GLU A 160 9.25 -2.49 12.03
C GLU A 160 8.60 -2.49 10.64
N ASN A 161 9.28 -3.12 9.68
CA ASN A 161 8.70 -3.52 8.40
C ASN A 161 8.90 -5.03 8.28
N SER A 162 7.83 -5.78 8.47
CA SER A 162 7.86 -7.24 8.51
C SER A 162 6.65 -7.86 7.85
N PHE A 163 6.77 -9.14 7.53
CA PHE A 163 5.68 -9.93 6.99
C PHE A 163 5.75 -11.37 7.53
N TYR A 164 4.63 -11.85 8.03
CA TYR A 164 4.44 -13.18 8.57
C TYR A 164 3.32 -13.86 7.83
N ALA A 165 3.58 -15.05 7.29
CA ALA A 165 2.59 -15.89 6.65
C ALA A 165 2.43 -17.18 7.45
N ILE A 166 1.20 -17.53 7.79
CA ILE A 166 0.81 -18.70 8.56
C ILE A 166 0.10 -19.67 7.61
N GLY A 167 0.70 -20.83 7.40
CA GLY A 167 0.15 -21.90 6.59
C GLY A 167 -0.25 -23.12 7.41
N THR A 168 -0.83 -24.12 6.74
CA THR A 168 -1.28 -25.37 7.39
C THR A 168 -0.14 -26.32 7.77
N LYS A 169 1.04 -26.17 7.17
CA LYS A 169 2.22 -26.99 7.42
C LYS A 169 3.36 -26.24 8.10
N GLY A 170 3.32 -24.90 8.08
CA GLY A 170 4.38 -24.08 8.63
C GLY A 170 4.17 -22.60 8.34
N ASN A 171 5.20 -21.81 8.58
CA ASN A 171 5.17 -20.36 8.47
C ASN A 171 6.30 -19.84 7.59
N ALA A 172 6.12 -18.63 7.06
CA ALA A 172 7.17 -17.89 6.36
C ALA A 172 7.32 -16.49 6.94
N TYR A 173 8.56 -15.99 7.00
CA TYR A 173 8.88 -14.72 7.66
C TYR A 173 9.79 -13.85 6.81
N ILE A 174 9.48 -12.56 6.77
CA ILE A 174 10.36 -11.48 6.34
C ILE A 174 10.47 -10.52 7.51
N HIS A 175 11.60 -10.53 8.22
CA HIS A 175 11.78 -9.71 9.41
C HIS A 175 13.25 -9.31 9.59
N ARG A 176 13.55 -8.00 9.62
CA ARG A 176 14.87 -7.44 9.90
C ARG A 176 16.01 -8.08 9.13
N GLY A 177 15.84 -8.29 7.83
CA GLY A 177 16.83 -8.95 6.98
C GLY A 177 16.89 -10.48 7.12
N HIS A 178 16.00 -11.09 7.90
CA HIS A 178 15.80 -12.53 7.98
C HIS A 178 14.66 -12.95 7.05
N TYR A 179 14.96 -13.92 6.20
CA TYR A 179 14.07 -14.46 5.16
C TYR A 179 14.02 -15.97 5.34
N THR A 180 12.98 -16.49 6.00
CA THR A 180 12.97 -17.88 6.49
C THR A 180 11.61 -18.53 6.32
N THR A 181 11.62 -19.89 6.31
CA THR A 181 10.44 -20.71 6.56
C THR A 181 10.68 -21.66 7.72
N ASP A 182 9.63 -21.86 8.53
CA ASP A 182 9.62 -22.82 9.63
C ASP A 182 8.52 -23.84 9.38
N LEU A 183 8.84 -25.14 9.54
CA LEU A 183 7.87 -26.23 9.48
C LEU A 183 7.84 -26.96 10.84
N ALA A 184 6.65 -27.27 11.33
CA ALA A 184 6.47 -27.91 12.63
C ALA A 184 7.21 -27.21 13.81
N GLY A 185 7.39 -25.88 13.71
CA GLY A 185 8.11 -25.08 14.70
C GLY A 185 9.63 -25.06 14.55
N GLU A 186 10.18 -25.80 13.61
CA GLU A 186 11.62 -25.81 13.32
C GLU A 186 11.94 -25.03 12.05
N ARG A 187 13.04 -24.27 12.07
CA ARG A 187 13.51 -23.56 10.89
C ARG A 187 14.03 -24.53 9.87
N THR A 188 13.38 -24.61 8.71
CA THR A 188 13.71 -25.56 7.63
C THR A 188 14.45 -24.91 6.48
N TRP A 189 14.36 -23.58 6.33
CA TRP A 189 15.02 -22.87 5.25
C TRP A 189 15.30 -21.42 5.64
N LYS A 190 16.40 -20.90 5.12
CA LYS A 190 16.80 -19.49 5.19
C LYS A 190 17.39 -19.08 3.84
N TYR A 191 17.11 -17.87 3.39
CA TYR A 191 17.73 -17.32 2.21
C TYR A 191 19.20 -16.96 2.50
N GLU A 192 20.09 -17.42 1.63
CA GLU A 192 21.55 -17.17 1.69
C GLU A 192 22.11 -16.73 0.32
N GLY A 193 21.24 -16.38 -0.63
CA GLY A 193 21.60 -15.94 -1.95
C GLY A 193 22.05 -14.47 -2.03
N PRO A 194 22.34 -13.96 -3.25
CA PRO A 194 22.73 -12.58 -3.47
C PRO A 194 21.59 -11.60 -3.16
N THR A 195 21.96 -10.39 -2.70
CA THR A 195 21.01 -9.31 -2.39
C THR A 195 21.37 -8.04 -3.19
N PRO A 196 21.18 -8.06 -4.53
CA PRO A 196 21.41 -6.87 -5.34
C PRO A 196 20.42 -5.76 -4.98
N ASP A 197 20.74 -4.53 -5.41
CA ASP A 197 19.82 -3.40 -5.25
C ASP A 197 18.52 -3.68 -6.02
N MET A 198 17.42 -3.76 -5.29
CA MET A 198 16.10 -4.09 -5.86
C MET A 198 15.59 -3.04 -6.86
N TYR A 199 15.95 -1.77 -6.67
CA TYR A 199 15.59 -0.71 -7.60
C TYR A 199 16.33 -0.86 -8.93
N GLN A 200 17.62 -1.23 -8.88
CA GLN A 200 18.38 -1.52 -10.07
C GLN A 200 17.84 -2.76 -10.79
N VAL A 201 17.56 -3.84 -10.05
CA VAL A 201 16.95 -5.06 -10.61
C VAL A 201 15.63 -4.76 -11.32
N GLU A 202 14.77 -3.93 -10.73
CA GLU A 202 13.51 -3.53 -11.34
C GLU A 202 13.71 -2.86 -12.71
N HIS A 203 14.67 -1.94 -12.80
CA HIS A 203 14.99 -1.25 -14.06
C HIS A 203 15.67 -2.18 -15.07
N ASP A 204 16.61 -3.02 -14.61
CA ASP A 204 17.31 -3.97 -15.48
C ASP A 204 16.33 -4.96 -16.14
N GLU A 205 15.38 -5.52 -15.37
CA GLU A 205 14.35 -6.40 -15.88
C GLU A 205 13.39 -5.67 -16.84
N LEU A 206 12.98 -4.43 -16.52
CA LEU A 206 12.16 -3.62 -17.39
C LEU A 206 12.83 -3.40 -18.75
N PHE A 207 14.06 -2.89 -18.76
CA PHE A 207 14.76 -2.59 -20.02
C PHE A 207 15.15 -3.85 -20.80
N ALA A 208 15.49 -4.94 -20.09
CA ALA A 208 15.73 -6.23 -20.75
C ALA A 208 14.47 -6.73 -21.47
N SER A 209 13.29 -6.60 -20.84
CA SER A 209 12.01 -7.00 -21.42
C SER A 209 11.66 -6.20 -22.68
N ILE A 210 11.92 -4.89 -22.67
CA ILE A 210 11.69 -4.00 -23.82
C ILE A 210 12.62 -4.40 -24.98
N ARG A 211 13.94 -4.60 -24.70
CA ARG A 211 14.90 -5.00 -25.72
C ARG A 211 14.60 -6.37 -26.34
N ALA A 212 14.01 -7.27 -25.53
CA ALA A 212 13.57 -8.59 -25.99
C ALA A 212 12.25 -8.57 -26.77
N GLY A 213 11.58 -7.41 -26.92
CA GLY A 213 10.27 -7.30 -27.57
C GLY A 213 9.13 -7.96 -26.77
N LYS A 214 9.35 -8.27 -25.50
CA LYS A 214 8.37 -8.88 -24.57
C LYS A 214 8.23 -8.02 -23.33
N PRO A 215 7.64 -6.82 -23.46
CA PRO A 215 7.60 -5.84 -22.38
C PRO A 215 6.83 -6.37 -21.17
N ILE A 216 7.39 -6.17 -19.99
CA ILE A 216 6.72 -6.45 -18.72
C ILE A 216 5.56 -5.47 -18.57
N ASN A 217 4.38 -5.97 -18.21
CA ASN A 217 3.25 -5.15 -17.82
C ASN A 217 2.68 -5.61 -16.49
N ASN A 218 2.91 -4.82 -15.45
CA ASN A 218 2.50 -5.06 -14.06
C ASN A 218 1.18 -4.35 -13.71
N GLY A 219 0.47 -3.82 -14.69
CA GLY A 219 -0.70 -2.97 -14.48
C GLY A 219 -1.79 -3.62 -13.62
N ASP A 220 -2.11 -4.91 -13.84
CA ASP A 220 -3.17 -5.57 -13.06
C ASP A 220 -2.83 -5.62 -11.57
N ARG A 221 -1.64 -6.09 -11.22
CA ARG A 221 -1.23 -6.14 -9.80
C ARG A 221 -1.10 -4.74 -9.20
N MET A 222 -0.65 -3.75 -9.98
CA MET A 222 -0.62 -2.36 -9.55
C MET A 222 -2.01 -1.89 -9.14
N VAL A 223 -3.00 -2.10 -10.02
CA VAL A 223 -4.40 -1.76 -9.74
C VAL A 223 -4.91 -2.49 -8.51
N THR A 224 -4.70 -3.80 -8.43
CA THR A 224 -5.26 -4.62 -7.35
C THR A 224 -4.65 -4.27 -5.99
N SER A 225 -3.32 -4.12 -5.90
CA SER A 225 -2.66 -3.74 -4.65
C SER A 225 -3.01 -2.31 -4.23
N THR A 226 -3.04 -1.36 -5.16
CA THR A 226 -3.42 0.03 -4.87
C THR A 226 -4.87 0.11 -4.40
N MET A 227 -5.78 -0.62 -5.06
CA MET A 227 -7.19 -0.66 -4.67
C MET A 227 -7.40 -1.30 -3.29
N ALA A 228 -6.63 -2.34 -2.93
CA ALA A 228 -6.66 -2.90 -1.59
C ALA A 228 -6.24 -1.87 -0.52
N GLY A 229 -5.20 -1.07 -0.78
CA GLY A 229 -4.81 0.04 0.09
C GLY A 229 -5.90 1.10 0.22
N ILE A 230 -6.50 1.52 -0.89
CA ILE A 230 -7.60 2.52 -0.91
C ILE A 230 -8.81 1.99 -0.14
N MET A 231 -9.21 0.74 -0.36
CA MET A 231 -10.31 0.09 0.35
C MET A 231 -10.07 0.07 1.87
N GLY A 232 -8.84 -0.26 2.30
CA GLY A 232 -8.44 -0.21 3.71
C GLY A 232 -8.53 1.20 4.30
N ARG A 233 -8.09 2.22 3.55
CA ARG A 233 -8.24 3.63 3.95
C ARG A 233 -9.71 4.03 4.08
N MET A 234 -10.55 3.71 3.08
CA MET A 234 -11.98 4.00 3.12
C MET A 234 -12.64 3.35 4.34
N ALA A 235 -12.34 2.08 4.63
CA ALA A 235 -12.85 1.38 5.80
C ALA A 235 -12.41 2.06 7.11
N GLY A 236 -11.13 2.47 7.20
CA GLY A 236 -10.60 3.19 8.36
C GLY A 236 -11.22 4.57 8.56
N TYR A 237 -11.43 5.32 7.47
CA TYR A 237 -12.00 6.67 7.50
C TYR A 237 -13.49 6.68 7.87
N THR A 238 -14.23 5.68 7.41
CA THR A 238 -15.67 5.58 7.65
C THR A 238 -16.03 4.78 8.90
N GLY A 239 -15.12 3.86 9.32
CA GLY A 239 -15.41 2.89 10.37
C GLY A 239 -16.37 1.79 9.91
N GLN A 240 -16.59 1.63 8.61
CA GLN A 240 -17.50 0.62 8.05
C GLN A 240 -16.74 -0.61 7.56
N GLN A 241 -17.42 -1.77 7.55
CA GLN A 241 -16.99 -2.89 6.74
C GLN A 241 -17.30 -2.56 5.27
N LEU A 242 -16.32 -2.76 4.40
CA LEU A 242 -16.48 -2.55 2.97
C LEU A 242 -16.19 -3.85 2.20
N THR A 243 -16.96 -4.10 1.16
CA THR A 243 -16.64 -5.13 0.17
C THR A 243 -15.73 -4.56 -0.91
N TRP A 244 -15.01 -5.44 -1.61
CA TRP A 244 -14.21 -5.06 -2.77
C TRP A 244 -15.02 -4.32 -3.82
N GLU A 245 -16.22 -4.83 -4.12
CA GLU A 245 -17.11 -4.25 -5.10
C GLU A 245 -17.61 -2.85 -4.70
N GLN A 246 -17.96 -2.64 -3.43
CA GLN A 246 -18.31 -1.32 -2.92
C GLN A 246 -17.16 -0.34 -3.09
N ALA A 247 -15.95 -0.72 -2.68
CA ALA A 247 -14.78 0.15 -2.79
C ALA A 247 -14.44 0.47 -4.25
N LEU A 248 -14.53 -0.50 -5.15
CA LEU A 248 -14.27 -0.32 -6.58
C LEU A 248 -15.27 0.62 -7.25
N ASN A 249 -16.54 0.58 -6.83
CA ASN A 249 -17.63 1.40 -7.38
C ASN A 249 -17.89 2.69 -6.58
N SER A 250 -17.06 3.00 -5.59
CA SER A 250 -17.17 4.24 -4.81
C SER A 250 -17.13 5.48 -5.69
N LYS A 251 -17.92 6.48 -5.30
CA LYS A 251 -17.95 7.81 -5.93
C LYS A 251 -17.13 8.82 -5.15
N GLU A 252 -16.27 8.37 -4.23
CA GLU A 252 -15.41 9.23 -3.45
C GLU A 252 -14.50 10.07 -4.34
N GLU A 253 -14.65 11.39 -4.26
CA GLU A 253 -13.75 12.36 -4.88
C GLU A 253 -12.98 13.08 -3.78
N ILE A 254 -11.69 12.80 -3.67
CA ILE A 254 -10.81 13.40 -2.65
C ILE A 254 -10.06 14.63 -3.15
N ALA A 255 -10.04 14.86 -4.46
CA ALA A 255 -9.37 16.02 -5.04
C ALA A 255 -10.19 17.30 -4.82
N PRO A 256 -9.57 18.42 -4.45
CA PRO A 256 -10.24 19.71 -4.38
C PRO A 256 -10.80 20.15 -5.74
N GLN A 257 -11.93 20.86 -5.75
CA GLN A 257 -12.58 21.26 -6.99
C GLN A 257 -11.84 22.35 -7.77
N ASN A 258 -11.07 23.21 -7.10
CA ASN A 258 -10.45 24.41 -7.68
C ASN A 258 -8.97 24.22 -8.07
N LEU A 259 -8.59 23.06 -8.57
CA LEU A 259 -7.19 22.78 -8.95
C LEU A 259 -6.67 23.53 -10.18
N ARG A 260 -7.54 24.20 -10.94
CA ARG A 260 -7.17 24.92 -12.15
C ARG A 260 -6.59 26.32 -11.88
N ASP A 261 -6.83 26.88 -10.71
CA ASP A 261 -6.29 28.17 -10.28
C ASP A 261 -5.19 27.95 -9.25
N TRP A 262 -3.93 28.07 -9.70
CA TRP A 262 -2.76 27.90 -8.82
C TRP A 262 -2.75 28.86 -7.62
N ASN A 263 -3.32 30.05 -7.77
CA ASN A 263 -3.39 31.08 -6.73
C ASN A 263 -4.74 31.09 -5.99
N GLY A 264 -5.65 30.23 -6.41
CA GLY A 264 -6.97 30.12 -5.81
C GLY A 264 -6.91 29.60 -4.38
N LYS A 265 -7.93 29.93 -3.61
CA LYS A 265 -8.12 29.38 -2.28
C LYS A 265 -8.58 27.93 -2.39
N VAL A 266 -7.89 27.03 -1.68
CA VAL A 266 -8.20 25.59 -1.63
C VAL A 266 -8.45 25.18 -0.19
N GLU A 267 -9.66 24.69 0.09
CA GLU A 267 -10.00 24.17 1.40
C GLU A 267 -9.49 22.74 1.57
N VAL A 268 -8.83 22.48 2.69
CA VAL A 268 -8.46 21.13 3.11
C VAL A 268 -9.68 20.47 3.73
N PRO A 269 -10.18 19.34 3.20
CA PRO A 269 -11.23 18.60 3.88
C PRO A 269 -10.85 18.26 5.32
N PRO A 270 -11.82 18.22 6.25
CA PRO A 270 -11.52 17.88 7.62
C PRO A 270 -10.94 16.47 7.74
N LEU A 271 -10.19 16.25 8.82
CA LEU A 271 -9.73 14.92 9.18
C LEU A 271 -10.94 13.97 9.30
N ALA A 272 -10.83 12.80 8.68
CA ALA A 272 -11.88 11.79 8.75
C ALA A 272 -12.15 11.36 10.20
N LEU A 273 -13.41 11.11 10.50
CA LEU A 273 -13.89 10.66 11.82
C LEU A 273 -14.67 9.36 11.63
N PRO A 274 -14.10 8.20 12.04
CA PRO A 274 -14.81 6.92 11.96
C PRO A 274 -16.18 6.98 12.64
N GLY A 275 -17.19 6.41 11.97
CA GLY A 275 -18.58 6.47 12.40
C GLY A 275 -19.32 7.77 12.09
N ARG A 276 -18.63 8.81 11.58
CA ARG A 276 -19.24 10.09 11.13
C ARG A 276 -18.96 10.37 9.66
N THR A 277 -17.72 10.10 9.20
CA THR A 277 -17.39 10.21 7.79
C THR A 277 -18.20 9.15 7.02
N LYS A 278 -18.91 9.59 5.99
CA LYS A 278 -19.76 8.71 5.20
C LYS A 278 -18.96 8.01 4.11
N PHE A 279 -19.30 6.77 3.83
CA PHE A 279 -18.91 6.10 2.60
C PHE A 279 -19.81 6.60 1.45
N ILE A 280 -19.22 6.89 0.27
CA ILE A 280 -19.91 7.48 -0.88
C ILE A 280 -19.73 6.59 -2.10
#